data_5824d3cba013e1a30860403e6dab3600
#
_entry.id   5824d3cba013e1a30860403e6dab3600
#
_cell.length_a   1.000
_cell.length_b   1.000
_cell.length_c   1.000
_cell.angle_alpha   90.00
_cell.angle_beta   90.00
_cell.angle_gamma   90.00
#
_symmetry.space_group_name_H-M   'P 1'
#
loop_
_entity.id
_entity.type
_entity.pdbx_description
1 polymer ?
#
loop_
_entity_poly.entity_id
_entity_poly.type
_entity_poly.pdbx_seq_one_letter_code
_entity_poly.pdbx_strand_id
1 'polypeptide(L)'
;MFFGETYEPPAWEKARKDGSIGKKLLKLARNYPDKVRLYNFWLQVQRIQNSGIEGDFAELGVYKGESAQLLHLMAPDRNLHLFDTFEGFTNADLQTEKGEAATYTSKNFADTSVNKVLKKIVGN
;
A
#
# COMPACT_ATOMS: atom_id res chain seq x y z
N MET A 1 -2.26 29.39 0.52
CA MET A 1 -2.40 28.14 1.26
C MET A 1 -1.02 27.58 1.54
N PHE A 2 -0.74 27.35 2.77
CA PHE A 2 0.54 26.83 3.19
C PHE A 2 0.50 25.31 3.11
N PHE A 3 1.19 24.74 2.14
CA PHE A 3 1.53 23.34 2.19
C PHE A 3 2.80 23.25 3.04
N GLY A 4 2.63 23.04 4.34
CA GLY A 4 3.75 22.82 5.21
C GLY A 4 4.65 21.71 4.69
N GLU A 5 5.89 21.75 5.09
CA GLU A 5 6.79 20.61 4.87
C GLU A 5 6.08 19.34 5.31
N THR A 6 6.11 18.32 4.47
CA THR A 6 5.51 17.03 4.83
C THR A 6 6.21 16.51 6.07
N TYR A 7 5.45 16.33 7.15
CA TYR A 7 5.99 15.76 8.38
C TYR A 7 6.66 14.41 8.10
N GLU A 8 7.91 14.32 8.47
CA GLU A 8 8.68 13.10 8.39
C GLU A 8 8.86 12.54 9.81
N PRO A 9 8.36 11.31 10.11
CA PRO A 9 8.56 10.72 11.43
C PRO A 9 10.05 10.62 11.78
N PRO A 10 10.46 10.93 13.01
CA PRO A 10 11.87 10.85 13.41
C PRO A 10 12.50 9.48 13.17
N ALA A 11 11.74 8.41 13.35
CA ALA A 11 12.23 7.05 13.10
C ALA A 11 12.51 6.79 11.61
N TRP A 12 11.65 7.29 10.71
CA TRP A 12 11.88 7.21 9.27
C TRP A 12 13.09 8.06 8.87
N GLU A 13 13.18 9.29 9.35
CA GLU A 13 14.31 10.17 9.06
C GLU A 13 15.64 9.53 9.47
N LYS A 14 15.70 8.97 10.68
CA LYS A 14 16.87 8.25 11.15
C LYS A 14 17.23 7.07 10.25
N ALA A 15 16.25 6.21 9.93
CA ALA A 15 16.46 5.04 9.08
C ALA A 15 16.89 5.44 7.66
N ARG A 16 16.34 6.54 7.14
CA ARG A 16 16.74 7.08 5.84
C ARG A 16 18.19 7.55 5.85
N LYS A 17 18.59 8.27 6.89
CA LYS A 17 19.94 8.82 7.03
C LYS A 17 20.99 7.75 7.29
N ASP A 18 20.66 6.69 8.04
CA ASP A 18 21.60 5.62 8.36
C ASP A 18 21.67 4.51 7.29
N GLY A 19 20.88 4.62 6.23
CA GLY A 19 20.91 3.65 5.13
C GLY A 19 20.09 2.38 5.37
N SER A 20 19.28 2.32 6.42
CA SER A 20 18.45 1.15 6.75
C SER A 20 17.28 0.94 5.79
N ILE A 21 16.89 1.96 5.02
CA ILE A 21 15.80 1.87 4.07
C ILE A 21 16.34 1.54 2.69
N GLY A 22 15.83 0.45 2.08
CA GLY A 22 16.25 0.01 0.76
C GLY A 22 15.99 1.05 -0.33
N LYS A 23 16.86 1.08 -1.34
CA LYS A 23 16.78 2.08 -2.43
C LYS A 23 15.47 2.07 -3.19
N LYS A 24 14.90 0.89 -3.43
CA LYS A 24 13.59 0.76 -4.11
C LYS A 24 12.47 1.39 -3.31
N LEU A 25 12.46 1.15 -2.00
CA LEU A 25 11.47 1.75 -1.10
C LEU A 25 11.63 3.27 -1.03
N LEU A 26 12.86 3.77 -0.93
CA LEU A 26 13.11 5.22 -0.93
C LEU A 26 12.61 5.88 -2.23
N LYS A 27 12.89 5.26 -3.38
CA LYS A 27 12.42 5.77 -4.68
C LYS A 27 10.89 5.80 -4.75
N LEU A 28 10.25 4.72 -4.33
CA LEU A 28 8.79 4.65 -4.30
C LEU A 28 8.21 5.68 -3.33
N ALA A 29 8.81 5.82 -2.16
CA ALA A 29 8.38 6.78 -1.14
C ALA A 29 8.39 8.23 -1.62
N ARG A 30 9.40 8.62 -2.38
CA ARG A 30 9.49 9.99 -2.96
C ARG A 30 8.29 10.30 -3.85
N ASN A 31 7.81 9.32 -4.59
CA ASN A 31 6.74 9.48 -5.57
C ASN A 31 5.35 9.12 -5.02
N TYR A 32 5.29 8.57 -3.82
CA TYR A 32 4.02 8.18 -3.20
C TYR A 32 3.32 9.41 -2.62
N PRO A 33 2.14 9.79 -3.12
CA PRO A 33 1.54 11.09 -2.78
C PRO A 33 1.02 11.17 -1.35
N ASP A 34 0.48 10.07 -0.81
CA ASP A 34 -0.07 10.03 0.54
C ASP A 34 1.01 9.67 1.56
N LYS A 35 1.76 10.68 2.00
CA LYS A 35 2.85 10.49 2.95
C LYS A 35 2.37 10.01 4.32
N VAL A 36 1.18 10.41 4.74
CA VAL A 36 0.60 9.97 6.02
C VAL A 36 0.39 8.46 5.99
N ARG A 37 -0.19 7.95 4.91
CA ARG A 37 -0.38 6.51 4.72
C ARG A 37 0.95 5.76 4.66
N LEU A 38 1.90 6.26 3.88
CA LEU A 38 3.22 5.67 3.74
C LEU A 38 3.92 5.53 5.10
N TYR A 39 3.99 6.61 5.86
CA TYR A 39 4.66 6.60 7.16
C TYR A 39 3.93 5.75 8.18
N ASN A 40 2.59 5.75 8.16
CA ASN A 40 1.81 4.89 9.03
C ASN A 40 2.09 3.40 8.75
N PHE A 41 2.07 2.99 7.50
CA PHE A 41 2.42 1.61 7.12
C PHE A 41 3.83 1.25 7.58
N TRP A 42 4.79 2.11 7.30
CA TRP A 42 6.17 1.83 7.68
C TRP A 42 6.36 1.72 9.20
N LEU A 43 5.77 2.62 9.97
CA LEU A 43 5.83 2.57 11.43
C LEU A 43 5.19 1.29 11.99
N GLN A 44 4.04 0.88 11.45
CA GLN A 44 3.38 -0.36 11.88
C GLN A 44 4.20 -1.60 11.50
N VAL A 45 4.78 -1.64 10.32
CA VAL A 45 5.67 -2.73 9.91
C VAL A 45 6.89 -2.81 10.84
N GLN A 46 7.53 -1.68 11.16
CA GLN A 46 8.63 -1.63 12.12
C GLN A 46 8.22 -2.14 13.49
N ARG A 47 7.05 -1.74 13.97
CA ARG A 47 6.51 -2.21 15.25
C ARG A 47 6.33 -3.72 15.27
N ILE A 48 5.77 -4.29 14.23
CA ILE A 48 5.56 -5.74 14.10
C ILE A 48 6.91 -6.47 14.11
N GLN A 49 7.86 -6.01 13.32
CA GLN A 49 9.20 -6.60 13.21
C GLN A 49 9.97 -6.49 14.53
N ASN A 50 9.97 -5.32 15.15
CA ASN A 50 10.68 -5.10 16.42
C ASN A 50 10.07 -5.84 17.59
N SER A 51 8.79 -6.15 17.53
CA SER A 51 8.09 -6.94 18.56
C SER A 51 8.23 -8.47 18.35
N GLY A 52 8.95 -8.90 17.31
CA GLY A 52 9.13 -10.31 17.02
C GLY A 52 7.85 -11.04 16.61
N ILE A 53 6.85 -10.32 16.13
CA ILE A 53 5.59 -10.92 15.66
C ILE A 53 5.85 -11.61 14.32
N GLU A 54 5.65 -12.93 14.29
CA GLU A 54 5.79 -13.74 13.09
C GLU A 54 4.50 -13.78 12.28
N GLY A 55 4.61 -14.27 11.05
CA GLY A 55 3.48 -14.49 10.15
C GLY A 55 3.52 -13.62 8.89
N ASP A 56 2.52 -13.82 8.06
CA ASP A 56 2.39 -13.16 6.77
C ASP A 56 1.58 -11.87 6.88
N PHE A 57 1.61 -11.08 5.82
CA PHE A 57 0.72 -9.94 5.66
C PHE A 57 -0.41 -10.27 4.70
N ALA A 58 -1.51 -9.55 4.85
CA ALA A 58 -2.65 -9.64 3.95
C ALA A 58 -3.21 -8.25 3.67
N GLU A 59 -3.63 -8.01 2.45
CA GLU A 59 -4.33 -6.80 2.05
C GLU A 59 -5.67 -7.16 1.42
N LEU A 60 -6.73 -6.58 1.95
CA LEU A 60 -8.08 -6.68 1.40
C LEU A 60 -8.41 -5.37 0.68
N GLY A 61 -8.73 -5.48 -0.62
CA GLY A 61 -8.92 -4.30 -1.46
C GLY A 61 -7.60 -3.78 -2.03
N VAL A 62 -7.13 -4.39 -3.10
CA VAL A 62 -5.77 -4.17 -3.65
C VAL A 62 -5.75 -3.14 -4.77
N TYR A 63 -6.77 -3.12 -5.59
CA TYR A 63 -6.90 -2.30 -6.79
C TYR A 63 -5.66 -2.42 -7.70
N LYS A 64 -4.89 -1.35 -7.88
CA LYS A 64 -3.67 -1.34 -8.72
C LYS A 64 -2.41 -1.84 -8.00
N GLY A 65 -2.49 -2.09 -6.69
CA GLY A 65 -1.39 -2.63 -5.90
C GLY A 65 -0.38 -1.61 -5.40
N GLU A 66 -0.74 -0.33 -5.30
CA GLU A 66 0.19 0.71 -4.83
C GLU A 66 0.59 0.52 -3.37
N SER A 67 -0.37 0.30 -2.49
CA SER A 67 -0.10 0.00 -1.08
C SER A 67 0.50 -1.39 -0.89
N ALA A 68 0.07 -2.37 -1.68
CA ALA A 68 0.66 -3.71 -1.68
C ALA A 68 2.16 -3.67 -2.03
N GLN A 69 2.54 -2.85 -3.00
CA GLN A 69 3.94 -2.66 -3.37
C GLN A 69 4.76 -2.06 -2.21
N LEU A 70 4.21 -1.07 -1.50
CA LEU A 70 4.84 -0.52 -0.30
C LEU A 70 5.07 -1.60 0.76
N LEU A 71 4.02 -2.36 1.09
CA LEU A 71 4.09 -3.41 2.12
C LEU A 71 5.11 -4.49 1.74
N HIS A 72 5.15 -4.91 0.49
CA HIS A 72 6.14 -5.86 0.01
C HIS A 72 7.57 -5.35 0.17
N LEU A 73 7.82 -4.09 -0.18
CA LEU A 73 9.15 -3.49 -0.03
C LEU A 73 9.56 -3.24 1.43
N MET A 74 8.58 -3.01 2.31
CA MET A 74 8.82 -2.81 3.74
C MET A 74 9.12 -4.12 4.47
N ALA A 75 8.60 -5.25 3.99
CA ALA A 75 8.76 -6.56 4.60
C ALA A 75 8.92 -7.65 3.51
N PRO A 76 10.03 -7.62 2.74
CA PRO A 76 10.21 -8.51 1.59
C PRO A 76 10.33 -9.98 1.96
N ASP A 77 10.65 -10.29 3.21
CA ASP A 77 10.79 -11.66 3.72
C ASP A 77 9.46 -12.30 4.14
N ARG A 78 8.38 -11.53 4.15
CA ARG A 78 7.04 -12.03 4.50
C ARG A 78 6.22 -12.26 3.23
N ASN A 79 5.43 -13.32 3.23
CA ASN A 79 4.42 -13.48 2.18
C ASN A 79 3.36 -12.38 2.33
N LEU A 80 2.89 -11.90 1.21
CA LEU A 80 1.83 -10.91 1.14
C LEU A 80 0.64 -11.51 0.39
N HIS A 81 -0.46 -11.74 1.09
CA HIS A 81 -1.69 -12.28 0.53
C HIS A 81 -2.59 -11.14 0.06
N LEU A 82 -3.00 -11.18 -1.19
CA LEU A 82 -3.80 -10.12 -1.82
C LEU A 82 -5.21 -10.62 -2.10
N PHE A 83 -6.19 -9.89 -1.58
CA PHE A 83 -7.60 -10.22 -1.73
C PHE A 83 -8.33 -9.08 -2.45
N ASP A 84 -8.74 -9.33 -3.68
CA ASP A 84 -9.50 -8.42 -4.52
C ASP A 84 -10.17 -9.24 -5.62
N THR A 85 -11.21 -8.71 -6.23
CA THR A 85 -11.75 -9.29 -7.47
C THR A 85 -10.83 -9.01 -8.66
N PHE A 86 -10.05 -7.93 -8.59
CA PHE A 86 -9.23 -7.39 -9.68
C PHE A 86 -10.04 -6.98 -10.92
N GLU A 87 -11.35 -6.86 -10.76
CA GLU A 87 -12.30 -6.52 -11.82
C GLU A 87 -13.21 -5.34 -11.45
N GLY A 88 -13.00 -4.76 -10.26
CA GLY A 88 -13.86 -3.71 -9.72
C GLY A 88 -15.11 -4.28 -9.06
N PHE A 89 -16.18 -3.48 -9.00
CA PHE A 89 -17.44 -3.87 -8.37
C PHE A 89 -18.40 -4.49 -9.36
N THR A 90 -19.15 -5.50 -8.93
CA THR A 90 -20.31 -5.99 -9.66
C THR A 90 -21.51 -5.08 -9.43
N ASN A 91 -22.50 -5.11 -10.32
CA ASN A 91 -23.74 -4.36 -10.11
C ASN A 91 -24.50 -4.84 -8.86
N ALA A 92 -24.41 -6.12 -8.54
CA ALA A 92 -25.00 -6.69 -7.33
C ALA A 92 -24.38 -6.10 -6.06
N ASP A 93 -23.04 -5.96 -6.03
CA ASP A 93 -22.33 -5.34 -4.92
C ASP A 93 -22.78 -3.89 -4.73
N LEU A 94 -22.84 -3.13 -5.82
CA LEU A 94 -23.19 -1.70 -5.79
C LEU A 94 -24.61 -1.44 -5.30
N GLN A 95 -25.55 -2.37 -5.51
CA GLN A 95 -26.94 -2.24 -5.03
C GLN A 95 -27.04 -2.26 -3.50
N THR A 96 -26.06 -2.83 -2.81
CA THR A 96 -26.03 -2.93 -1.35
C THR A 96 -25.19 -1.84 -0.68
N GLU A 97 -24.41 -1.08 -1.46
CA GLU A 97 -23.51 -0.06 -0.94
C GLU A 97 -24.25 1.20 -0.47
N LYS A 98 -23.64 1.86 0.51
CA LYS A 98 -24.13 3.10 1.11
C LYS A 98 -23.00 4.14 1.17
N GLY A 99 -23.36 5.38 1.41
CA GLY A 99 -22.38 6.46 1.50
C GLY A 99 -21.72 6.77 0.16
N GLU A 100 -20.43 7.06 0.17
CA GLU A 100 -19.66 7.40 -1.04
C GLU A 100 -19.67 6.25 -2.05
N ALA A 101 -19.56 5.01 -1.59
CA ALA A 101 -19.54 3.84 -2.45
C ALA A 101 -20.83 3.64 -3.24
N ALA A 102 -21.97 4.18 -2.78
CA ALA A 102 -23.24 4.14 -3.51
C ALA A 102 -23.20 4.95 -4.82
N THR A 103 -22.20 5.84 -5.00
CA THR A 103 -21.99 6.61 -6.23
C THR A 103 -21.13 5.88 -7.26
N TYR A 104 -20.49 4.77 -6.89
CA TYR A 104 -19.61 4.00 -7.76
C TYR A 104 -20.42 3.23 -8.82
N THR A 105 -19.75 2.94 -9.91
CA THR A 105 -20.26 2.10 -11.00
C THR A 105 -19.36 0.89 -11.19
N SER A 106 -19.78 -0.07 -11.99
CA SER A 106 -18.96 -1.25 -12.34
C SER A 106 -17.65 -0.90 -13.05
N LYS A 107 -17.50 0.34 -13.52
CA LYS A 107 -16.23 0.83 -14.12
C LYS A 107 -15.23 1.32 -13.10
N ASN A 108 -15.68 1.68 -11.89
CA ASN A 108 -14.78 2.11 -10.83
C ASN A 108 -13.90 0.94 -10.40
N PHE A 109 -12.59 1.18 -10.29
CA PHE A 109 -11.60 0.17 -9.89
C PHE A 109 -11.49 -1.05 -10.82
N ALA A 110 -12.05 -0.96 -12.04
CA ALA A 110 -11.99 -2.05 -13.01
C ALA A 110 -10.77 -1.99 -13.95
N ASP A 111 -9.98 -0.92 -13.90
CA ASP A 111 -8.81 -0.69 -14.76
C ASP A 111 -7.54 -1.36 -14.23
N THR A 112 -7.66 -2.58 -13.76
CA THR A 112 -6.58 -3.38 -13.21
C THR A 112 -6.74 -4.85 -13.58
N SER A 113 -5.75 -5.66 -13.23
CA SER A 113 -5.78 -7.12 -13.34
C SER A 113 -4.75 -7.74 -12.40
N VAL A 114 -4.88 -9.02 -12.10
CA VAL A 114 -3.90 -9.78 -11.32
C VAL A 114 -2.49 -9.62 -11.92
N ASN A 115 -2.36 -9.78 -13.23
CA ASN A 115 -1.06 -9.68 -13.90
C ASN A 115 -0.44 -8.28 -13.78
N LYS A 116 -1.24 -7.22 -13.92
CA LYS A 116 -0.76 -5.84 -13.74
C LYS A 116 -0.27 -5.58 -12.33
N VAL A 117 -1.00 -6.08 -11.33
CA VAL A 117 -0.63 -5.94 -9.92
C VAL A 117 0.64 -6.70 -9.60
N LEU A 118 0.74 -7.96 -10.00
CA LEU A 118 1.94 -8.77 -9.78
C LEU A 118 3.18 -8.14 -10.43
N LYS A 119 3.04 -7.67 -11.66
CA LYS A 119 4.14 -6.98 -12.36
C LYS A 119 4.60 -5.73 -11.61
N LYS A 120 3.67 -4.94 -11.07
CA LYS A 120 3.99 -3.76 -10.27
C LYS A 120 4.76 -4.13 -9.00
N ILE A 121 4.33 -5.17 -8.28
CA ILE A 121 4.87 -5.52 -6.97
C ILE A 121 6.23 -6.20 -7.09
N VAL A 122 6.34 -7.20 -7.94
CA VAL A 122 7.55 -8.04 -8.05
C VAL A 122 8.42 -7.71 -9.27
N GLY A 123 7.90 -6.92 -10.19
CA GLY A 123 8.58 -6.60 -11.44
C GLY A 123 8.47 -7.72 -12.48
N ASN A 124 9.35 -7.65 -13.46
CA ASN A 124 9.45 -8.66 -14.53
C ASN A 124 10.34 -9.83 -14.11
#